data_7ce54220335f7039e4d9c761dbbc7b70
#
_entry.id   7ce54220335f7039e4d9c761dbbc7b70
#
_cell.length_a   1.000
_cell.length_b   1.000
_cell.length_c   1.000
_cell.angle_alpha   90.00
_cell.angle_beta   90.00
_cell.angle_gamma   90.00
#
_symmetry.space_group_name_H-M   'P 1'
#
loop_
_entity.id
_entity.type
_entity.pdbx_description
1 polymer ?
#
loop_
_entity_poly.entity_id
_entity_poly.type
_entity_poly.pdbx_seq_one_letter_code
_entity_poly.pdbx_strand_id
1 'polypeptide(L)'
;MTERDGREASDEQMHDETGEAPVAPVVAVVGRPNVGKSTLVNRILGRREAVVQDVPGVTRDRVAYDALWGGRRFTLVDTGGWEPDARGLQAMVSAQAQRAVATADLVLFVIDGRTGATETDLTVARTLRRGGRPVILTVTKIDDERAEPETAELWSLGLGQPYPVSGLHGRGSGDLLDAVLAALPDAPTENLDEGGPRRVALIGRPNVGKSSLLNRLTGEERSVVDAVAGTTIDPVDSFVELAGETWRFVDTAGLRRRVNQASGMEYYASLRTAAAIEAAEVAVVLLDASEPISEQDQRVIGEVIEAGRALVLAFNKWDLLDEDRHELLEREISRDFARVAWAPRVNVSALTGRAVEKLAGHLRVSLASWDRRISTGRLNAWLNDVVAATPPPPRGGKAPRVLFATQADTRPPRFVLFTTGFLEAGYRRFIERRLREDFDFTGTPIEISVRVREKRGAPSR
;
A
#
# COMPACT_ATOMS: atom_id res chain seq x y z
N MET A 1 -53.24 11.88 56.12
CA MET A 1 -54.00 10.67 55.81
C MET A 1 -53.65 10.31 54.35
N THR A 2 -52.81 9.28 54.23
CA THR A 2 -52.60 8.33 53.14
C THR A 2 -52.10 8.87 51.79
N GLU A 3 -50.78 8.78 51.46
CA GLU A 3 -50.02 7.60 51.01
C GLU A 3 -50.49 7.02 49.68
N ARG A 4 -49.54 7.07 48.71
CA ARG A 4 -49.04 5.95 47.88
C ARG A 4 -48.12 6.52 46.83
N ASP A 5 -46.86 6.37 47.01
CA ASP A 5 -45.99 5.30 46.50
C ASP A 5 -46.27 4.92 45.05
N GLY A 6 -45.33 5.27 44.16
CA GLY A 6 -45.21 4.87 42.77
C GLY A 6 -43.74 4.89 42.39
N ARG A 7 -43.03 3.79 42.65
CA ARG A 7 -41.71 3.48 42.15
C ARG A 7 -41.80 3.27 40.62
N GLU A 8 -41.23 4.13 39.86
CA GLU A 8 -40.84 3.82 38.48
C GLU A 8 -39.42 3.27 38.48
N ALA A 9 -39.30 2.01 38.08
CA ALA A 9 -38.07 1.32 37.85
C ALA A 9 -37.49 1.83 36.51
N SER A 10 -36.38 2.51 36.60
CA SER A 10 -35.54 2.80 35.45
C SER A 10 -34.78 1.55 35.06
N ASP A 11 -35.18 0.94 33.92
CA ASP A 11 -34.39 -0.06 33.21
C ASP A 11 -33.12 0.57 32.70
N GLU A 12 -32.02 0.35 33.39
CA GLU A 12 -30.68 0.55 32.91
C GLU A 12 -30.38 -0.53 31.85
N GLN A 13 -30.55 -0.17 30.58
CA GLN A 13 -29.96 -0.93 29.48
C GLN A 13 -28.44 -0.76 29.55
N MET A 14 -27.79 -1.74 30.20
CA MET A 14 -26.36 -1.97 30.08
C MET A 14 -26.03 -2.30 28.62
N HIS A 15 -25.54 -1.32 27.86
CA HIS A 15 -24.82 -1.57 26.62
C HIS A 15 -23.49 -2.22 26.97
N ASP A 16 -23.39 -3.49 26.65
CA ASP A 16 -22.16 -4.26 26.64
C ASP A 16 -21.31 -3.80 25.45
N GLU A 17 -20.51 -2.74 25.65
CA GLU A 17 -19.48 -2.29 24.69
C GLU A 17 -18.18 -3.06 24.91
N THR A 18 -18.19 -4.35 24.60
CA THR A 18 -16.95 -5.06 24.28
C THR A 18 -16.60 -4.77 22.83
N GLY A 19 -15.92 -3.66 22.59
CA GLY A 19 -15.31 -3.34 21.29
C GLY A 19 -14.18 -4.31 20.96
N GLU A 20 -14.50 -5.53 20.52
CA GLU A 20 -13.54 -6.38 19.82
C GLU A 20 -13.20 -5.71 18.48
N ALA A 21 -11.90 -5.42 18.27
CA ALA A 21 -11.41 -4.98 16.99
C ALA A 21 -11.84 -5.98 15.90
N PRO A 22 -12.33 -5.53 14.74
CA PRO A 22 -12.80 -6.43 13.69
C PRO A 22 -11.65 -7.36 13.26
N VAL A 23 -11.87 -8.65 13.42
CA VAL A 23 -10.89 -9.69 13.08
C VAL A 23 -10.76 -9.73 11.56
N ALA A 24 -9.56 -9.51 11.04
CA ALA A 24 -9.28 -9.58 9.61
C ALA A 24 -9.69 -10.95 9.04
N PRO A 25 -10.34 -11.01 7.85
CA PRO A 25 -10.76 -12.27 7.24
C PRO A 25 -9.58 -13.22 7.05
N VAL A 26 -9.80 -14.50 7.32
CA VAL A 26 -8.76 -15.53 7.27
C VAL A 26 -8.81 -16.29 5.95
N VAL A 27 -7.68 -16.31 5.23
CA VAL A 27 -7.47 -17.06 4.00
C VAL A 27 -6.51 -18.22 4.26
N ALA A 28 -6.98 -19.46 4.21
CA ALA A 28 -6.15 -20.63 4.42
C ALA A 28 -5.63 -21.21 3.09
N VAL A 29 -4.33 -21.51 3.04
CA VAL A 29 -3.69 -22.14 1.88
C VAL A 29 -3.56 -23.63 2.12
N VAL A 30 -4.25 -24.43 1.31
CA VAL A 30 -4.34 -25.90 1.43
C VAL A 30 -3.84 -26.56 0.15
N GLY A 31 -3.19 -27.72 0.28
CA GLY A 31 -2.72 -28.51 -0.86
C GLY A 31 -1.61 -29.47 -0.44
N ARG A 32 -1.28 -30.42 -1.31
CA ARG A 32 -0.22 -31.41 -1.06
C ARG A 32 1.14 -30.75 -0.78
N PRO A 33 2.08 -31.44 -0.14
CA PRO A 33 3.47 -31.02 -0.08
C PRO A 33 4.04 -30.76 -1.48
N ASN A 34 4.94 -29.80 -1.60
CA ASN A 34 5.68 -29.46 -2.83
C ASN A 34 4.85 -28.95 -4.02
N VAL A 35 3.55 -28.68 -3.85
CA VAL A 35 2.73 -28.02 -4.89
C VAL A 35 3.03 -26.52 -5.04
N GLY A 36 3.88 -25.94 -4.19
CA GLY A 36 4.28 -24.52 -4.28
C GLY A 36 3.53 -23.58 -3.36
N LYS A 37 2.87 -24.07 -2.29
CA LYS A 37 2.16 -23.23 -1.30
C LYS A 37 3.02 -22.13 -0.72
N SER A 38 4.16 -22.49 -0.12
CA SER A 38 5.07 -21.50 0.51
C SER A 38 5.68 -20.53 -0.52
N THR A 39 5.91 -20.99 -1.76
CA THR A 39 6.34 -20.10 -2.84
C THR A 39 5.24 -19.10 -3.21
N LEU A 40 3.98 -19.54 -3.25
CA LEU A 40 2.83 -18.67 -3.48
C LEU A 40 2.65 -17.69 -2.32
N VAL A 41 2.69 -18.17 -1.08
CA VAL A 41 2.61 -17.33 0.13
C VAL A 41 3.72 -16.28 0.11
N ASN A 42 4.98 -16.68 -0.06
CA ASN A 42 6.10 -15.73 -0.17
C ASN A 42 5.94 -14.75 -1.33
N ARG A 43 5.32 -15.15 -2.44
CA ARG A 43 5.03 -14.23 -3.55
C ARG A 43 3.95 -13.21 -3.20
N ILE A 44 2.92 -13.61 -2.49
CA ILE A 44 1.87 -12.73 -1.98
C ILE A 44 2.48 -11.75 -0.97
N LEU A 45 3.31 -12.25 -0.05
CA LEU A 45 3.97 -11.49 1.01
C LEU A 45 5.17 -10.66 0.51
N GLY A 46 5.91 -11.12 -0.49
CA GLY A 46 7.13 -10.49 -1.02
C GLY A 46 6.90 -9.21 -1.85
N ARG A 47 5.67 -8.74 -1.92
CA ARG A 47 5.32 -7.37 -2.29
C ARG A 47 5.28 -6.53 -1.01
N ARG A 48 6.36 -5.93 -0.60
CA ARG A 48 6.73 -4.92 0.42
C ARG A 48 5.72 -4.51 1.53
N GLU A 49 4.60 -5.21 1.73
CA GLU A 49 3.54 -4.83 2.67
C GLU A 49 3.16 -5.95 3.67
N ALA A 50 3.95 -7.00 3.77
CA ALA A 50 3.70 -8.06 4.74
C ALA A 50 4.54 -7.84 6.00
N VAL A 51 3.90 -7.44 7.06
CA VAL A 51 4.47 -7.44 8.41
C VAL A 51 4.24 -8.82 9.01
N VAL A 52 5.32 -9.52 9.35
CA VAL A 52 5.24 -10.76 10.14
C VAL A 52 4.93 -10.33 11.57
N GLN A 53 3.70 -10.55 12.02
CA GLN A 53 3.32 -10.38 13.42
C GLN A 53 2.90 -11.72 14.01
N ASP A 54 3.38 -12.01 15.23
CA ASP A 54 2.84 -13.08 16.05
C ASP A 54 1.43 -12.69 16.48
N VAL A 55 0.41 -13.23 15.82
CA VAL A 55 -0.99 -12.96 16.15
C VAL A 55 -1.31 -13.64 17.49
N PRO A 56 -1.72 -12.90 18.55
CA PRO A 56 -2.13 -13.50 19.83
C PRO A 56 -3.34 -14.41 19.64
N GLY A 57 -3.24 -15.68 20.05
CA GLY A 57 -4.32 -16.67 19.96
C GLY A 57 -4.14 -17.74 18.88
N VAL A 58 -3.11 -17.66 18.04
CA VAL A 58 -2.74 -18.74 17.12
C VAL A 58 -1.73 -19.66 17.81
N THR A 59 -2.05 -20.93 17.95
CA THR A 59 -1.15 -21.95 18.56
C THR A 59 0.18 -22.01 17.78
N ARG A 60 1.28 -22.31 18.49
CA ARG A 60 2.69 -22.33 18.02
C ARG A 60 3.00 -23.05 16.70
N ASP A 61 2.03 -23.72 16.09
CA ASP A 61 2.18 -24.57 14.92
C ASP A 61 1.60 -24.01 13.60
N ARG A 62 1.20 -22.72 13.57
CA ARG A 62 0.64 -22.09 12.37
C ARG A 62 1.39 -20.80 12.08
N VAL A 63 1.88 -20.66 10.87
CA VAL A 63 2.47 -19.40 10.41
C VAL A 63 1.34 -18.60 9.76
N ALA A 64 0.92 -17.56 10.45
CA ALA A 64 -0.07 -16.59 9.97
C ALA A 64 0.65 -15.32 9.54
N TYR A 65 0.23 -14.75 8.42
CA TYR A 65 0.82 -13.55 7.85
C TYR A 65 -0.27 -12.55 7.52
N ASP A 66 -0.07 -11.30 7.84
CA ASP A 66 -0.94 -10.22 7.39
C ASP A 66 -0.63 -9.91 5.94
N ALA A 67 -1.63 -9.97 5.10
CA ALA A 67 -1.57 -9.66 3.69
C ALA A 67 -2.49 -8.49 3.36
N LEU A 68 -2.07 -7.68 2.38
CA LEU A 68 -2.79 -6.53 1.91
C LEU A 68 -2.91 -6.58 0.39
N TRP A 69 -4.13 -6.43 -0.13
CA TRP A 69 -4.36 -6.31 -1.56
C TRP A 69 -5.56 -5.42 -1.85
N GLY A 70 -5.42 -4.52 -2.82
CA GLY A 70 -6.50 -3.62 -3.21
C GLY A 70 -7.08 -2.76 -2.08
N GLY A 71 -6.29 -2.50 -1.01
CA GLY A 71 -6.75 -1.74 0.15
C GLY A 71 -7.47 -2.58 1.21
N ARG A 72 -7.59 -3.91 1.05
CA ARG A 72 -8.22 -4.80 2.04
C ARG A 72 -7.18 -5.70 2.70
N ARG A 73 -7.20 -5.75 4.02
CA ARG A 73 -6.37 -6.66 4.83
C ARG A 73 -7.04 -8.02 4.96
N PHE A 74 -6.24 -9.06 4.97
CA PHE A 74 -6.65 -10.42 5.33
C PHE A 74 -5.47 -11.19 5.91
N THR A 75 -5.76 -12.15 6.77
CA THR A 75 -4.73 -13.02 7.35
C THR A 75 -4.54 -14.24 6.47
N LEU A 76 -3.33 -14.42 5.93
CA LEU A 76 -2.96 -15.58 5.13
C LEU A 76 -2.35 -16.65 6.04
N VAL A 77 -2.94 -17.84 6.09
CA VAL A 77 -2.46 -18.95 6.92
C VAL A 77 -1.86 -20.03 6.02
N ASP A 78 -0.54 -20.24 6.12
CA ASP A 78 0.12 -21.39 5.45
C ASP A 78 -0.03 -22.65 6.31
N THR A 79 -0.75 -23.64 5.77
CA THR A 79 -0.93 -24.93 6.45
C THR A 79 0.21 -25.91 6.17
N GLY A 80 1.26 -25.49 5.45
CA GLY A 80 2.36 -26.34 4.98
C GLY A 80 3.45 -26.66 6.01
N GLY A 81 3.50 -25.95 7.14
CA GLY A 81 4.54 -26.10 8.17
C GLY A 81 4.29 -27.17 9.24
N TRP A 82 3.25 -27.94 9.14
CA TRP A 82 2.86 -28.90 10.15
C TRP A 82 3.35 -30.30 9.84
N GLU A 83 4.30 -30.80 10.62
CA GLU A 83 4.67 -32.22 10.62
C GLU A 83 3.61 -33.02 11.40
N PRO A 84 3.00 -34.02 10.80
CA PRO A 84 2.04 -34.87 11.49
C PRO A 84 2.67 -36.16 11.96
N ASP A 85 2.22 -36.60 13.11
CA ASP A 85 2.31 -37.99 13.49
C ASP A 85 1.70 -38.88 12.37
N ALA A 86 2.54 -39.68 11.76
CA ALA A 86 2.38 -40.38 10.53
C ALA A 86 1.14 -41.28 10.44
N ARG A 87 0.16 -40.90 9.64
CA ARG A 87 -0.84 -41.81 9.07
C ARG A 87 -1.11 -41.50 7.59
N GLY A 88 -0.05 -41.37 6.79
CA GLY A 88 -0.15 -41.23 5.35
C GLY A 88 -0.49 -39.81 4.83
N LEU A 89 0.10 -39.45 3.69
CA LEU A 89 -0.01 -38.17 3.02
C LEU A 89 -1.47 -37.73 2.80
N GLN A 90 -2.34 -38.65 2.41
CA GLN A 90 -3.74 -38.37 2.10
C GLN A 90 -4.55 -37.97 3.34
N ALA A 91 -4.32 -38.65 4.49
CA ALA A 91 -4.98 -38.34 5.74
C ALA A 91 -4.55 -36.95 6.25
N MET A 92 -3.27 -36.60 6.11
CA MET A 92 -2.71 -35.33 6.49
C MET A 92 -3.34 -34.18 5.73
N VAL A 93 -3.37 -34.24 4.40
CA VAL A 93 -3.91 -33.15 3.56
C VAL A 93 -5.41 -33.02 3.74
N SER A 94 -6.13 -34.15 3.98
CA SER A 94 -7.56 -34.11 4.31
C SER A 94 -7.84 -33.45 5.66
N ALA A 95 -7.01 -33.71 6.68
CA ALA A 95 -7.12 -33.04 7.97
C ALA A 95 -6.83 -31.52 7.89
N GLN A 96 -5.86 -31.13 7.06
CA GLN A 96 -5.60 -29.71 6.77
C GLN A 96 -6.82 -29.06 6.11
N ALA A 97 -7.43 -29.70 5.12
CA ALA A 97 -8.63 -29.19 4.45
C ALA A 97 -9.81 -29.02 5.41
N GLN A 98 -10.05 -30.02 6.28
CA GLN A 98 -11.12 -29.94 7.30
C GLN A 98 -10.92 -28.79 8.28
N ARG A 99 -9.68 -28.57 8.73
CA ARG A 99 -9.35 -27.45 9.62
C ARG A 99 -9.48 -26.11 8.92
N ALA A 100 -9.04 -26.01 7.68
CA ALA A 100 -9.17 -24.78 6.89
C ALA A 100 -10.65 -24.41 6.73
N VAL A 101 -11.52 -25.36 6.41
CA VAL A 101 -12.97 -25.16 6.33
C VAL A 101 -13.56 -24.69 7.66
N ALA A 102 -13.07 -25.20 8.79
CA ALA A 102 -13.57 -24.86 10.13
C ALA A 102 -13.16 -23.44 10.57
N THR A 103 -12.00 -22.94 10.13
CA THR A 103 -11.37 -21.73 10.72
C THR A 103 -11.15 -20.58 9.74
N ALA A 104 -11.25 -20.82 8.43
CA ALA A 104 -11.02 -19.79 7.42
C ALA A 104 -12.33 -19.26 6.81
N ASP A 105 -12.30 -18.02 6.36
CA ASP A 105 -13.39 -17.40 5.61
C ASP A 105 -13.31 -17.77 4.11
N LEU A 106 -12.09 -18.04 3.63
CA LEU A 106 -11.79 -18.44 2.27
C LEU A 106 -10.67 -19.48 2.26
N VAL A 107 -10.76 -20.46 1.37
CA VAL A 107 -9.71 -21.46 1.17
C VAL A 107 -9.08 -21.32 -0.22
N LEU A 108 -7.75 -21.12 -0.28
CA LEU A 108 -6.96 -21.27 -1.50
C LEU A 108 -6.53 -22.76 -1.62
N PHE A 109 -7.16 -23.47 -2.53
CA PHE A 109 -6.77 -24.86 -2.80
C PHE A 109 -5.72 -24.90 -3.90
N VAL A 110 -4.50 -25.30 -3.55
CA VAL A 110 -3.32 -25.22 -4.42
C VAL A 110 -3.00 -26.58 -5.03
N ILE A 111 -2.97 -26.64 -6.36
CA ILE A 111 -2.60 -27.79 -7.16
C ILE A 111 -1.37 -27.45 -8.01
N ASP A 112 -0.49 -28.43 -8.21
CA ASP A 112 0.65 -28.34 -9.12
C ASP A 112 0.18 -28.52 -10.57
N GLY A 113 0.28 -27.48 -11.40
CA GLY A 113 -0.15 -27.53 -12.79
C GLY A 113 0.64 -28.46 -13.69
N ARG A 114 1.88 -28.84 -13.28
CA ARG A 114 2.70 -29.79 -14.05
C ARG A 114 2.25 -31.22 -13.85
N THR A 115 1.75 -31.56 -12.67
CA THR A 115 1.32 -32.93 -12.34
C THR A 115 -0.19 -33.14 -12.51
N GLY A 116 -0.95 -32.03 -12.60
CA GLY A 116 -2.41 -32.08 -12.60
C GLY A 116 -3.01 -32.58 -11.29
N ALA A 117 -4.32 -32.87 -11.30
CA ALA A 117 -5.04 -33.37 -10.13
C ALA A 117 -4.72 -34.88 -9.88
N THR A 118 -4.33 -35.17 -8.64
CA THR A 118 -4.11 -36.55 -8.17
C THR A 118 -5.33 -37.04 -7.37
N GLU A 119 -5.36 -38.35 -7.03
CA GLU A 119 -6.42 -38.91 -6.18
C GLU A 119 -6.53 -38.21 -4.82
N THR A 120 -5.40 -37.75 -4.26
CA THR A 120 -5.38 -36.97 -3.03
C THR A 120 -6.09 -35.64 -3.25
N ASP A 121 -5.82 -34.96 -4.36
CA ASP A 121 -6.45 -33.65 -4.68
C ASP A 121 -7.96 -33.83 -4.91
N LEU A 122 -8.39 -34.92 -5.56
CA LEU A 122 -9.80 -35.27 -5.72
C LEU A 122 -10.51 -35.47 -4.38
N THR A 123 -9.84 -36.12 -3.42
CA THR A 123 -10.39 -36.35 -2.07
C THR A 123 -10.52 -35.03 -1.29
N VAL A 124 -9.49 -34.19 -1.36
CA VAL A 124 -9.50 -32.86 -0.75
C VAL A 124 -10.59 -31.99 -1.38
N ALA A 125 -10.72 -31.97 -2.70
CA ALA A 125 -11.75 -31.22 -3.40
C ALA A 125 -13.17 -31.62 -2.95
N ARG A 126 -13.42 -32.94 -2.73
CA ARG A 126 -14.70 -33.40 -2.17
C ARG A 126 -14.95 -32.88 -0.76
N THR A 127 -13.91 -32.85 0.08
CA THR A 127 -13.99 -32.32 1.46
C THR A 127 -14.29 -30.83 1.45
N LEU A 128 -13.59 -30.06 0.63
CA LEU A 128 -13.77 -28.60 0.51
C LEU A 128 -15.17 -28.25 0.00
N ARG A 129 -15.68 -28.95 -1.01
CA ARG A 129 -17.05 -28.75 -1.52
C ARG A 129 -18.14 -28.97 -0.49
N ARG A 130 -17.94 -29.94 0.42
CA ARG A 130 -18.88 -30.24 1.51
C ARG A 130 -18.80 -29.23 2.66
N GLY A 131 -17.69 -28.50 2.74
CA GLY A 131 -17.41 -27.60 3.84
C GLY A 131 -18.19 -26.28 3.83
N GLY A 132 -18.82 -25.93 2.69
CA GLY A 132 -19.65 -24.71 2.57
C GLY A 132 -18.90 -23.38 2.60
N ARG A 133 -17.56 -23.39 2.69
CA ARG A 133 -16.73 -22.19 2.61
C ARG A 133 -16.39 -21.88 1.15
N PRO A 134 -16.22 -20.60 0.78
CA PRO A 134 -15.69 -20.24 -0.52
C PRO A 134 -14.32 -20.87 -0.75
N VAL A 135 -14.11 -21.44 -1.95
CA VAL A 135 -12.84 -22.07 -2.34
C VAL A 135 -12.40 -21.48 -3.66
N ILE A 136 -11.14 -21.06 -3.74
CA ILE A 136 -10.51 -20.66 -5.00
C ILE A 136 -9.48 -21.72 -5.39
N LEU A 137 -9.69 -22.33 -6.57
CA LEU A 137 -8.76 -23.30 -7.12
C LEU A 137 -7.56 -22.58 -7.73
N THR A 138 -6.40 -22.74 -7.12
CA THR A 138 -5.15 -22.11 -7.54
C THR A 138 -4.23 -23.15 -8.15
N VAL A 139 -3.79 -22.92 -9.39
CA VAL A 139 -2.91 -23.84 -10.12
C VAL A 139 -1.52 -23.22 -10.22
N THR A 140 -0.57 -23.78 -9.49
CA THR A 140 0.80 -23.25 -9.42
C THR A 140 1.71 -23.87 -10.48
N LYS A 141 2.93 -23.29 -10.61
CA LYS A 141 3.98 -23.72 -11.56
C LYS A 141 3.56 -23.60 -13.04
N ILE A 142 2.63 -22.70 -13.33
CA ILE A 142 2.26 -22.30 -14.68
C ILE A 142 3.15 -21.13 -15.10
N ASP A 143 4.34 -21.46 -15.56
CA ASP A 143 5.38 -20.47 -15.89
C ASP A 143 5.22 -19.94 -17.32
N ASP A 144 4.52 -20.68 -18.21
CA ASP A 144 4.23 -20.33 -19.60
C ASP A 144 2.72 -20.26 -19.85
N GLU A 145 2.30 -19.31 -20.69
CA GLU A 145 0.92 -19.14 -21.17
C GLU A 145 0.40 -20.38 -21.94
N ARG A 146 1.32 -21.15 -22.52
CA ARG A 146 0.99 -22.34 -23.27
C ARG A 146 0.46 -23.48 -22.40
N ALA A 147 0.82 -23.48 -21.13
CA ALA A 147 0.35 -24.48 -20.17
C ALA A 147 -1.02 -24.11 -19.53
N GLU A 148 -1.55 -22.89 -19.77
CA GLU A 148 -2.87 -22.50 -19.24
C GLU A 148 -4.03 -23.37 -19.74
N PRO A 149 -4.10 -23.77 -21.04
CA PRO A 149 -5.18 -24.64 -21.51
C PRO A 149 -5.24 -25.98 -20.79
N GLU A 150 -4.10 -26.49 -20.28
CA GLU A 150 -4.04 -27.76 -19.52
C GLU A 150 -4.77 -27.64 -18.17
N THR A 151 -4.92 -26.43 -17.65
CA THR A 151 -5.70 -26.20 -16.42
C THR A 151 -7.21 -26.40 -16.60
N ALA A 152 -7.70 -26.45 -17.83
CA ALA A 152 -9.12 -26.64 -18.13
C ALA A 152 -9.65 -28.00 -17.61
N GLU A 153 -8.82 -29.04 -17.53
CA GLU A 153 -9.20 -30.33 -16.96
C GLU A 153 -9.60 -30.22 -15.47
N LEU A 154 -9.04 -29.23 -14.77
CA LEU A 154 -9.28 -29.02 -13.34
C LEU A 154 -10.68 -28.46 -13.02
N TRP A 155 -11.43 -28.00 -14.03
CA TRP A 155 -12.86 -27.68 -13.85
C TRP A 155 -13.66 -28.89 -13.37
N SER A 156 -13.23 -30.10 -13.71
CA SER A 156 -13.85 -31.35 -13.26
C SER A 156 -13.85 -31.53 -11.74
N LEU A 157 -13.02 -30.80 -11.01
CA LEU A 157 -13.00 -30.77 -9.55
C LEU A 157 -14.24 -30.12 -8.94
N GLY A 158 -15.01 -29.36 -9.73
CA GLY A 158 -16.24 -28.71 -9.29
C GLY A 158 -16.03 -27.62 -8.21
N LEU A 159 -14.89 -26.93 -8.26
CA LEU A 159 -14.51 -25.83 -7.35
C LEU A 159 -14.50 -24.46 -8.06
N GLY A 160 -15.12 -24.37 -9.24
CA GLY A 160 -15.14 -23.15 -10.05
C GLY A 160 -13.89 -22.99 -10.92
N GLN A 161 -13.65 -21.76 -11.37
CA GLN A 161 -12.58 -21.40 -12.28
C GLN A 161 -11.20 -21.65 -11.66
N PRO A 162 -10.30 -22.41 -12.36
CA PRO A 162 -8.90 -22.50 -11.96
C PRO A 162 -8.15 -21.20 -12.23
N TYR A 163 -7.36 -20.75 -11.27
CA TYR A 163 -6.48 -19.57 -11.40
C TYR A 163 -5.04 -20.02 -11.61
N PRO A 164 -4.51 -19.94 -12.85
CA PRO A 164 -3.13 -20.30 -13.13
C PRO A 164 -2.17 -19.25 -12.61
N VAL A 165 -1.19 -19.64 -11.81
CA VAL A 165 -0.20 -18.74 -11.22
C VAL A 165 1.22 -19.28 -11.33
N SER A 166 2.18 -18.37 -11.49
CA SER A 166 3.60 -18.66 -11.31
C SER A 166 4.08 -17.98 -10.02
N GLY A 167 4.37 -18.76 -9.00
CA GLY A 167 4.97 -18.24 -7.77
C GLY A 167 6.37 -17.67 -8.00
N LEU A 168 7.14 -18.20 -8.96
CA LEU A 168 8.47 -17.72 -9.34
C LEU A 168 8.41 -16.38 -10.08
N HIS A 169 7.55 -16.26 -11.08
CA HIS A 169 7.51 -15.12 -11.99
C HIS A 169 6.40 -14.13 -11.67
N GLY A 170 5.49 -14.45 -10.73
CA GLY A 170 4.39 -13.59 -10.30
C GLY A 170 3.25 -13.45 -11.32
N ARG A 171 3.24 -14.29 -12.36
CA ARG A 171 2.17 -14.32 -13.36
C ARG A 171 0.87 -14.82 -12.72
N GLY A 172 -0.27 -14.22 -13.08
CA GLY A 172 -1.60 -14.57 -12.57
C GLY A 172 -1.86 -14.27 -11.11
N SER A 173 -0.84 -13.82 -10.35
CA SER A 173 -1.02 -13.53 -8.91
C SER A 173 -1.91 -12.32 -8.64
N GLY A 174 -2.01 -11.37 -9.57
CA GLY A 174 -2.93 -10.25 -9.47
C GLY A 174 -4.38 -10.70 -9.61
N ASP A 175 -4.67 -11.48 -10.65
CA ASP A 175 -6.02 -12.00 -10.92
C ASP A 175 -6.50 -12.94 -9.80
N LEU A 176 -5.56 -13.75 -9.24
CA LEU A 176 -5.85 -14.57 -8.06
C LEU A 176 -6.22 -13.72 -6.85
N LEU A 177 -5.45 -12.66 -6.56
CA LEU A 177 -5.71 -11.81 -5.40
C LEU A 177 -6.97 -10.97 -5.57
N ASP A 178 -7.31 -10.54 -6.78
CA ASP A 178 -8.58 -9.88 -7.07
C ASP A 178 -9.77 -10.85 -6.84
N ALA A 179 -9.62 -12.13 -7.22
CA ALA A 179 -10.60 -13.15 -6.92
C ALA A 179 -10.72 -13.44 -5.42
N VAL A 180 -9.60 -13.42 -4.68
CA VAL A 180 -9.62 -13.53 -3.20
C VAL A 180 -10.46 -12.42 -2.61
N LEU A 181 -10.22 -11.16 -2.99
CA LEU A 181 -11.00 -10.03 -2.45
C LEU A 181 -12.49 -10.11 -2.80
N ALA A 182 -12.82 -10.59 -4.01
CA ALA A 182 -14.21 -10.75 -4.43
C ALA A 182 -14.94 -11.86 -3.67
N ALA A 183 -14.22 -12.89 -3.20
CA ALA A 183 -14.77 -14.04 -2.48
C ALA A 183 -14.78 -13.88 -0.95
N LEU A 184 -13.98 -12.94 -0.41
CA LEU A 184 -14.01 -12.62 1.01
C LEU A 184 -15.34 -11.93 1.37
N PRO A 185 -15.91 -12.25 2.56
CA PRO A 185 -17.11 -11.56 3.05
C PRO A 185 -16.88 -10.05 3.00
N ASP A 186 -17.94 -9.29 2.71
CA ASP A 186 -17.90 -7.83 2.83
C ASP A 186 -17.61 -7.45 4.28
N ALA A 187 -16.35 -7.60 4.67
CA ALA A 187 -15.86 -6.85 5.80
C ALA A 187 -15.98 -5.38 5.41
N PRO A 188 -16.42 -4.50 6.32
CA PRO A 188 -16.31 -3.08 6.08
C PRO A 188 -14.92 -2.88 5.52
N THR A 189 -14.81 -2.22 4.38
CA THR A 189 -13.55 -1.79 3.84
C THR A 189 -12.92 -1.01 4.97
N GLU A 190 -12.12 -1.69 5.79
CA GLU A 190 -11.15 -0.96 6.58
C GLU A 190 -10.34 -0.29 5.49
N ASN A 191 -10.70 0.96 5.25
CA ASN A 191 -9.73 1.86 4.69
C ASN A 191 -8.46 1.53 5.43
N LEU A 192 -7.34 1.44 4.77
CA LEU A 192 -6.00 1.31 5.35
C LEU A 192 -5.65 2.47 6.31
N ASP A 193 -6.60 3.23 6.65
CA ASP A 193 -6.77 3.90 7.89
C ASP A 193 -6.95 2.77 8.95
N GLU A 194 -5.86 2.32 9.56
CA GLU A 194 -5.91 2.12 11.00
C GLU A 194 -6.74 3.31 11.45
N GLY A 195 -7.99 3.18 11.86
CA GLY A 195 -8.94 4.29 12.12
C GLY A 195 -8.39 5.42 12.99
N GLY A 196 -7.16 5.79 12.73
CA GLY A 196 -6.30 6.75 13.38
C GLY A 196 -5.85 7.86 12.43
N PRO A 197 -5.27 8.91 12.99
CA PRO A 197 -4.80 10.08 12.26
C PRO A 197 -3.73 9.73 11.22
N ARG A 198 -3.85 10.29 10.01
CA ARG A 198 -2.90 10.08 8.91
C ARG A 198 -1.48 10.45 9.32
N ARG A 199 -0.50 9.64 8.90
CA ARG A 199 0.89 9.73 9.32
C ARG A 199 1.68 10.70 8.46
N VAL A 200 2.30 11.69 9.12
CA VAL A 200 3.06 12.77 8.49
C VAL A 200 4.52 12.72 8.96
N ALA A 201 5.48 12.67 8.05
CA ALA A 201 6.88 12.91 8.36
C ALA A 201 7.23 14.39 8.14
N LEU A 202 7.85 15.03 9.14
CA LEU A 202 8.41 16.38 9.00
C LEU A 202 9.94 16.27 8.81
N ILE A 203 10.41 16.47 7.60
CA ILE A 203 11.79 16.24 7.20
C ILE A 203 12.43 17.48 6.56
N GLY A 204 13.71 17.49 6.38
CA GLY A 204 14.49 18.59 5.80
C GLY A 204 15.86 18.73 6.44
N ARG A 205 16.71 19.62 5.93
CA ARG A 205 18.06 19.90 6.43
C ARG A 205 18.05 20.29 7.93
N PRO A 206 19.19 20.22 8.64
CA PRO A 206 19.34 20.89 9.92
C PRO A 206 19.03 22.40 9.82
N ASN A 207 18.49 22.97 10.89
CA ASN A 207 18.20 24.41 11.04
C ASN A 207 17.16 25.04 10.10
N VAL A 208 16.45 24.29 9.26
CA VAL A 208 15.34 24.81 8.44
C VAL A 208 14.09 25.14 9.27
N GLY A 209 14.06 24.78 10.57
CA GLY A 209 12.98 25.13 11.49
C GLY A 209 11.99 23.99 11.77
N LYS A 210 12.35 22.70 11.56
CA LYS A 210 11.47 21.55 11.84
C LYS A 210 10.94 21.53 13.27
N SER A 211 11.81 21.67 14.27
CA SER A 211 11.43 21.72 15.68
C SER A 211 10.55 22.93 15.99
N SER A 212 10.84 24.07 15.36
CA SER A 212 10.04 25.28 15.53
C SER A 212 8.63 25.11 14.96
N LEU A 213 8.52 24.48 13.77
CA LEU A 213 7.22 24.20 13.16
C LEU A 213 6.45 23.18 13.99
N LEU A 214 7.09 22.09 14.43
CA LEU A 214 6.44 21.11 15.30
C LEU A 214 5.96 21.75 16.61
N ASN A 215 6.80 22.55 17.26
CA ASN A 215 6.41 23.26 18.50
C ASN A 215 5.23 24.22 18.24
N ARG A 216 5.20 24.90 17.10
CA ARG A 216 4.08 25.76 16.70
C ARG A 216 2.79 24.95 16.48
N LEU A 217 2.91 23.75 15.90
CA LEU A 217 1.78 22.86 15.66
C LEU A 217 1.26 22.22 16.96
N THR A 218 2.14 21.92 17.93
CA THR A 218 1.79 21.27 19.22
C THR A 218 1.56 22.27 20.36
N GLY A 219 2.03 23.52 20.26
CA GLY A 219 1.97 24.55 21.31
C GLY A 219 1.02 25.68 20.96
N GLU A 220 0.26 26.16 21.98
CA GLU A 220 -0.79 27.17 22.03
C GLU A 220 -2.20 26.62 21.71
N GLU A 221 -2.87 26.09 22.75
CA GLU A 221 -4.31 25.72 22.81
C GLU A 221 -4.79 24.59 21.88
N ARG A 222 -3.92 23.96 21.12
CA ARG A 222 -4.26 22.77 20.34
C ARG A 222 -3.85 21.55 21.14
N SER A 223 -4.80 20.99 21.85
CA SER A 223 -4.64 19.81 22.71
C SER A 223 -3.84 18.72 22.01
N VAL A 224 -2.77 18.27 22.68
CA VAL A 224 -2.30 16.88 22.47
C VAL A 224 -3.52 16.03 22.83
N VAL A 225 -4.18 15.44 21.83
CA VAL A 225 -5.30 14.55 22.06
C VAL A 225 -4.71 13.37 22.85
N ASP A 226 -5.14 13.26 24.11
CA ASP A 226 -4.84 12.07 24.91
C ASP A 226 -5.24 10.83 24.09
N ALA A 227 -4.36 9.84 24.10
CA ALA A 227 -4.42 8.65 23.31
C ALA A 227 -5.84 8.21 22.97
N VAL A 228 -6.18 8.17 21.69
CA VAL A 228 -7.38 7.47 21.22
C VAL A 228 -7.27 6.02 21.68
N ALA A 229 -8.20 5.57 22.51
CA ALA A 229 -8.19 4.23 23.05
C ALA A 229 -8.21 3.21 21.89
N GLY A 230 -7.20 2.34 21.82
CA GLY A 230 -7.08 1.27 20.83
C GLY A 230 -5.96 1.40 19.81
N THR A 231 -5.18 2.52 19.78
CA THR A 231 -4.00 2.63 18.89
C THR A 231 -2.73 2.32 19.67
N THR A 232 -1.87 1.45 19.12
CA THR A 232 -0.52 1.22 19.63
C THR A 232 0.31 2.48 19.38
N ILE A 233 0.47 3.31 20.42
CA ILE A 233 1.16 4.61 20.32
C ILE A 233 2.64 4.37 20.52
N ASP A 234 3.42 4.68 19.50
CA ASP A 234 4.86 4.79 19.66
C ASP A 234 5.14 6.08 20.45
N PRO A 235 5.85 6.03 21.61
CA PRO A 235 6.09 7.21 22.46
C PRO A 235 6.91 8.31 21.79
N VAL A 236 7.27 8.10 20.55
CA VAL A 236 8.09 8.98 19.70
C VAL A 236 7.26 9.90 18.82
N ASP A 237 5.94 9.65 18.67
CA ASP A 237 5.04 10.38 17.79
C ASP A 237 4.33 11.54 18.49
N SER A 238 3.81 12.47 17.69
CA SER A 238 3.02 13.60 18.17
C SER A 238 1.71 13.73 17.41
N PHE A 239 0.60 13.79 18.14
CA PHE A 239 -0.69 14.07 17.56
C PHE A 239 -0.92 15.60 17.54
N VAL A 240 -1.40 16.08 16.41
CA VAL A 240 -1.63 17.51 16.17
C VAL A 240 -3.00 17.69 15.57
N GLU A 241 -3.82 18.53 16.15
CA GLU A 241 -5.06 18.96 15.54
C GLU A 241 -4.80 20.14 14.60
N LEU A 242 -5.09 19.99 13.32
CA LEU A 242 -4.87 21.02 12.31
C LEU A 242 -6.07 21.10 11.37
N ALA A 243 -6.70 22.27 11.33
CA ALA A 243 -7.91 22.55 10.55
C ALA A 243 -9.08 21.57 10.84
N GLY A 244 -9.26 21.18 12.11
CA GLY A 244 -10.35 20.32 12.58
C GLY A 244 -10.11 18.82 12.32
N GLU A 245 -8.88 18.43 11.94
CA GLU A 245 -8.48 17.04 11.75
C GLU A 245 -7.26 16.73 12.61
N THR A 246 -7.21 15.51 13.14
CA THR A 246 -6.04 15.01 13.87
C THR A 246 -5.04 14.38 12.92
N TRP A 247 -3.77 14.78 13.05
CA TRP A 247 -2.63 14.30 12.26
C TRP A 247 -1.60 13.67 13.18
N ARG A 248 -1.01 12.54 12.77
CA ARG A 248 0.06 11.87 13.52
C ARG A 248 1.42 12.19 12.90
N PHE A 249 2.20 13.04 13.55
CA PHE A 249 3.58 13.32 13.15
C PHE A 249 4.50 12.26 13.71
N VAL A 250 5.15 11.49 12.81
CA VAL A 250 6.00 10.35 13.18
C VAL A 250 7.43 10.77 13.49
N ASP A 251 8.12 10.03 14.37
CA ASP A 251 9.52 10.23 14.81
C ASP A 251 9.82 11.65 15.32
N THR A 252 8.92 12.22 16.10
CA THR A 252 9.08 13.59 16.62
C THR A 252 10.06 13.70 17.79
N ALA A 253 10.45 12.60 18.45
CA ALA A 253 11.40 12.63 19.57
C ALA A 253 12.79 13.15 19.16
N GLY A 254 13.23 12.83 17.95
CA GLY A 254 14.46 13.39 17.39
C GLY A 254 14.40 14.90 17.16
N LEU A 255 13.20 15.44 16.91
CA LEU A 255 12.96 16.87 16.72
C LEU A 255 12.87 17.65 18.03
N ARG A 256 12.42 17.01 19.13
CA ARG A 256 12.26 17.64 20.45
C ARG A 256 13.55 17.74 21.26
N ARG A 257 14.50 16.79 21.07
CA ARG A 257 15.78 16.83 21.75
C ARG A 257 16.72 17.78 21.01
N ARG A 258 17.14 18.89 21.66
CA ARG A 258 18.27 19.69 21.21
C ARG A 258 19.51 18.80 21.32
N VAL A 259 19.91 18.16 20.23
CA VAL A 259 21.12 17.35 20.20
C VAL A 259 22.29 18.30 20.04
N ASN A 260 23.07 18.45 21.12
CA ASN A 260 24.40 19.05 21.05
C ASN A 260 25.26 18.24 20.06
N GLN A 261 25.75 18.90 19.04
CA GLN A 261 26.48 18.31 17.92
C GLN A 261 27.84 17.80 18.38
N ALA A 262 28.07 16.50 18.16
CA ALA A 262 29.42 15.93 18.09
C ALA A 262 29.49 15.12 16.79
N SER A 263 30.66 15.22 16.13
CA SER A 263 30.97 14.57 14.86
C SER A 263 30.71 13.05 14.90
N GLY A 264 29.99 12.55 13.92
CA GLY A 264 29.55 11.14 13.80
C GLY A 264 28.02 10.99 13.57
N MET A 265 27.23 12.06 13.71
CA MET A 265 25.77 12.04 13.75
C MET A 265 25.06 12.16 12.39
N GLU A 266 25.76 12.50 11.31
CA GLU A 266 25.13 12.62 9.99
C GLU A 266 24.58 11.27 9.50
N TYR A 267 25.30 10.18 9.75
CA TYR A 267 24.87 8.83 9.40
C TYR A 267 23.59 8.40 10.16
N TYR A 268 23.55 8.67 11.48
CA TYR A 268 22.34 8.37 12.28
C TYR A 268 21.17 9.29 11.96
N ALA A 269 21.43 10.52 11.55
CA ALA A 269 20.39 11.45 11.12
C ALA A 269 19.76 11.02 9.80
N SER A 270 20.55 10.52 8.84
CA SER A 270 20.03 9.98 7.57
C SER A 270 19.21 8.71 7.77
N LEU A 271 19.65 7.78 8.63
CA LEU A 271 18.89 6.57 8.95
C LEU A 271 17.53 6.89 9.59
N ARG A 272 17.47 7.88 10.49
CA ARG A 272 16.20 8.34 11.08
C ARG A 272 15.30 9.00 10.06
N THR A 273 15.84 9.83 9.18
CA THR A 273 15.07 10.43 8.11
C THR A 273 14.44 9.37 7.22
N ALA A 274 15.20 8.34 6.83
CA ALA A 274 14.69 7.22 6.05
C ALA A 274 13.59 6.45 6.80
N ALA A 275 13.78 6.15 8.10
CA ALA A 275 12.78 5.48 8.91
C ALA A 275 11.49 6.31 9.07
N ALA A 276 11.61 7.63 9.27
CA ALA A 276 10.45 8.52 9.33
C ALA A 276 9.68 8.57 8.00
N ILE A 277 10.40 8.60 6.87
CA ILE A 277 9.79 8.54 5.54
C ILE A 277 9.05 7.21 5.35
N GLU A 278 9.66 6.10 5.75
CA GLU A 278 9.02 4.77 5.62
C GLU A 278 7.78 4.62 6.49
N ALA A 279 7.78 5.19 7.69
CA ALA A 279 6.63 5.14 8.61
C ALA A 279 5.48 6.07 8.22
N ALA A 280 5.72 7.08 7.38
CA ALA A 280 4.74 8.08 6.99
C ALA A 280 3.96 7.70 5.73
N GLU A 281 2.82 8.35 5.54
CA GLU A 281 2.01 8.32 4.31
C GLU A 281 2.31 9.55 3.44
N VAL A 282 2.55 10.69 4.10
CA VAL A 282 2.93 11.95 3.46
C VAL A 282 4.14 12.55 4.15
N ALA A 283 5.07 13.07 3.38
CA ALA A 283 6.22 13.80 3.88
C ALA A 283 6.07 15.30 3.60
N VAL A 284 6.25 16.10 4.64
CA VAL A 284 6.43 17.54 4.54
C VAL A 284 7.92 17.83 4.53
N VAL A 285 8.46 18.19 3.37
CA VAL A 285 9.85 18.64 3.25
C VAL A 285 9.93 20.10 3.56
N LEU A 286 10.55 20.43 4.69
CA LEU A 286 10.73 21.81 5.15
C LEU A 286 12.02 22.38 4.57
N LEU A 287 11.92 23.50 3.91
CA LEU A 287 12.97 24.25 3.22
C LEU A 287 13.17 25.60 3.87
N ASP A 288 14.38 26.10 3.93
CA ASP A 288 14.67 27.46 4.39
C ASP A 288 14.56 28.43 3.21
N ALA A 289 13.51 29.24 3.20
CA ALA A 289 13.27 30.19 2.13
C ALA A 289 14.30 31.34 2.08
N SER A 290 14.96 31.62 3.21
CA SER A 290 15.97 32.69 3.31
C SER A 290 17.33 32.32 2.74
N GLU A 291 17.56 30.99 2.51
CA GLU A 291 18.80 30.44 1.96
C GLU A 291 18.58 29.86 0.57
N PRO A 292 19.63 29.77 -0.28
CA PRO A 292 19.55 29.09 -1.56
C PRO A 292 19.18 27.60 -1.42
N ILE A 293 18.43 27.07 -2.39
CA ILE A 293 18.12 25.66 -2.48
C ILE A 293 19.42 24.86 -2.66
N SER A 294 19.66 23.88 -1.77
CA SER A 294 20.88 23.09 -1.74
C SER A 294 20.70 21.70 -2.37
N GLU A 295 21.83 21.05 -2.70
CA GLU A 295 21.84 19.65 -3.14
C GLU A 295 21.25 18.71 -2.06
N GLN A 296 21.43 19.05 -0.77
CA GLN A 296 20.85 18.27 0.32
C GLN A 296 19.33 18.34 0.35
N ASP A 297 18.73 19.49 0.02
CA ASP A 297 17.28 19.64 -0.13
C ASP A 297 16.75 18.76 -1.27
N GLN A 298 17.44 18.76 -2.40
CA GLN A 298 17.09 17.92 -3.54
C GLN A 298 17.21 16.43 -3.23
N ARG A 299 18.23 16.02 -2.45
CA ARG A 299 18.43 14.64 -2.01
C ARG A 299 17.29 14.18 -1.12
N VAL A 300 16.92 14.95 -0.12
CA VAL A 300 15.80 14.62 0.80
C VAL A 300 14.48 14.47 0.03
N ILE A 301 14.22 15.34 -0.94
CA ILE A 301 13.04 15.21 -1.82
C ILE A 301 13.12 13.91 -2.65
N GLY A 302 14.31 13.59 -3.16
CA GLY A 302 14.55 12.33 -3.89
C GLY A 302 14.23 11.10 -3.05
N GLU A 303 14.68 11.06 -1.79
CA GLU A 303 14.40 9.97 -0.84
C GLU A 303 12.89 9.76 -0.61
N VAL A 304 12.11 10.84 -0.50
CA VAL A 304 10.64 10.76 -0.38
C VAL A 304 10.00 10.15 -1.61
N ILE A 305 10.45 10.58 -2.80
CA ILE A 305 9.93 10.09 -4.08
C ILE A 305 10.26 8.61 -4.28
N GLU A 306 11.51 8.21 -3.97
CA GLU A 306 11.96 6.82 -4.06
C GLU A 306 11.19 5.90 -3.08
N ALA A 307 10.86 6.41 -1.90
CA ALA A 307 10.01 5.71 -0.93
C ALA A 307 8.52 5.68 -1.33
N GLY A 308 8.14 6.37 -2.40
CA GLY A 308 6.77 6.40 -2.91
C GLY A 308 5.78 7.13 -2.02
N ARG A 309 6.23 8.07 -1.17
CA ARG A 309 5.34 8.79 -0.26
C ARG A 309 4.74 10.03 -0.91
N ALA A 310 3.55 10.43 -0.46
CA ALA A 310 2.99 11.72 -0.84
C ALA A 310 3.91 12.84 -0.34
N LEU A 311 3.97 13.95 -1.06
CA LEU A 311 4.95 15.02 -0.85
C LEU A 311 4.27 16.39 -0.79
N VAL A 312 4.66 17.18 0.22
CA VAL A 312 4.35 18.61 0.33
C VAL A 312 5.67 19.36 0.56
N LEU A 313 5.89 20.43 -0.19
CA LEU A 313 7.03 21.32 0.00
C LEU A 313 6.61 22.52 0.85
N ALA A 314 7.27 22.72 2.01
CA ALA A 314 7.00 23.82 2.91
C ALA A 314 8.20 24.76 2.99
N PHE A 315 8.07 25.96 2.42
CA PHE A 315 9.09 26.99 2.48
C PHE A 315 8.92 27.80 3.76
N ASN A 316 9.78 27.53 4.73
CA ASN A 316 9.77 28.17 6.05
C ASN A 316 10.63 29.44 6.09
N LYS A 317 10.49 30.20 7.18
CA LYS A 317 11.15 31.48 7.41
C LYS A 317 10.74 32.55 6.39
N TRP A 318 9.51 32.43 5.88
CA TRP A 318 8.97 33.35 4.89
C TRP A 318 8.90 34.81 5.37
N ASP A 319 8.97 35.01 6.67
CA ASP A 319 9.02 36.33 7.34
C ASP A 319 10.36 37.03 7.17
N LEU A 320 11.41 36.33 6.75
CA LEU A 320 12.75 36.86 6.55
C LEU A 320 13.04 37.27 5.09
N LEU A 321 12.11 37.03 4.16
CA LEU A 321 12.31 37.33 2.75
C LEU A 321 12.05 38.82 2.47
N ASP A 322 13.04 39.45 1.83
CA ASP A 322 12.87 40.71 1.09
C ASP A 322 12.45 40.40 -0.39
N GLU A 323 12.22 41.46 -1.16
CA GLU A 323 11.74 41.34 -2.52
C GLU A 323 12.77 40.64 -3.45
N ASP A 324 14.05 40.98 -3.30
CA ASP A 324 15.15 40.41 -4.07
C ASP A 324 15.29 38.88 -3.81
N ARG A 325 15.26 38.48 -2.54
CA ARG A 325 15.31 37.05 -2.16
C ARG A 325 14.10 36.29 -2.65
N HIS A 326 12.92 36.91 -2.62
CA HIS A 326 11.71 36.30 -3.13
C HIS A 326 11.82 35.98 -4.63
N GLU A 327 12.28 36.95 -5.45
CA GLU A 327 12.48 36.72 -6.89
C GLU A 327 13.54 35.63 -7.17
N LEU A 328 14.64 35.63 -6.43
CA LEU A 328 15.67 34.61 -6.56
C LEU A 328 15.12 33.22 -6.23
N LEU A 329 14.36 33.09 -5.14
CA LEU A 329 13.76 31.82 -4.74
C LEU A 329 12.82 31.27 -5.81
N GLU A 330 11.98 32.09 -6.44
CA GLU A 330 11.09 31.64 -7.53
C GLU A 330 11.88 31.12 -8.74
N ARG A 331 13.01 31.77 -9.07
CA ARG A 331 13.92 31.28 -10.12
C ARG A 331 14.59 29.96 -9.75
N GLU A 332 15.05 29.82 -8.50
CA GLU A 332 15.61 28.57 -7.97
C GLU A 332 14.58 27.44 -8.00
N ILE A 333 13.36 27.66 -7.52
CA ILE A 333 12.28 26.68 -7.57
C ILE A 333 11.99 26.23 -9.00
N SER A 334 11.90 27.16 -9.94
CA SER A 334 11.63 26.87 -11.35
C SER A 334 12.73 26.03 -11.99
N ARG A 335 14.00 26.24 -11.58
CA ARG A 335 15.15 25.50 -12.10
C ARG A 335 15.32 24.14 -11.40
N ASP A 336 15.36 24.14 -10.07
CA ASP A 336 15.83 22.99 -9.27
C ASP A 336 14.70 22.01 -8.94
N PHE A 337 13.45 22.50 -8.88
CA PHE A 337 12.27 21.69 -8.58
C PHE A 337 11.34 21.47 -9.78
N ALA A 338 11.79 21.76 -11.00
CA ALA A 338 11.00 21.50 -12.21
C ALA A 338 10.49 20.05 -12.31
N ARG A 339 11.27 19.09 -11.80
CA ARG A 339 10.90 17.66 -11.80
C ARG A 339 9.84 17.29 -10.74
N VAL A 340 9.65 18.15 -9.76
CA VAL A 340 8.70 17.96 -8.64
C VAL A 340 7.66 19.06 -8.58
N ALA A 341 7.46 19.78 -9.70
CA ALA A 341 6.44 20.84 -9.84
C ALA A 341 5.01 20.35 -9.54
N TRP A 342 4.80 19.05 -9.51
CA TRP A 342 3.55 18.42 -9.13
C TRP A 342 3.31 18.39 -7.61
N ALA A 343 4.35 18.61 -6.79
CA ALA A 343 4.21 18.67 -5.35
C ALA A 343 3.63 20.02 -4.94
N PRO A 344 2.55 20.08 -4.16
CA PRO A 344 2.01 21.34 -3.68
C PRO A 344 3.03 22.00 -2.76
N ARG A 345 3.07 23.32 -2.83
CA ARG A 345 3.94 24.14 -1.98
C ARG A 345 3.15 25.05 -1.07
N VAL A 346 3.65 25.24 0.13
CA VAL A 346 3.14 26.18 1.10
C VAL A 346 4.27 27.04 1.65
N ASN A 347 4.03 28.36 1.73
CA ASN A 347 4.98 29.33 2.25
C ASN A 347 4.58 29.65 3.69
N VAL A 348 5.39 29.26 4.67
CA VAL A 348 5.08 29.34 6.09
C VAL A 348 6.14 30.13 6.88
N SER A 349 5.75 30.63 8.03
CA SER A 349 6.68 31.02 9.06
C SER A 349 6.35 30.30 10.37
N ALA A 350 7.20 29.37 10.76
CA ALA A 350 7.08 28.67 12.04
C ALA A 350 7.21 29.64 13.24
N LEU A 351 7.94 30.74 13.06
CA LEU A 351 8.13 31.77 14.10
C LEU A 351 6.86 32.57 14.32
N THR A 352 6.26 33.10 13.26
CA THR A 352 5.09 33.99 13.35
C THR A 352 3.76 33.23 13.31
N GLY A 353 3.74 31.97 12.90
CA GLY A 353 2.53 31.16 12.67
C GLY A 353 1.87 31.42 11.31
N ARG A 354 2.46 32.26 10.45
CA ARG A 354 1.89 32.61 9.15
C ARG A 354 1.66 31.38 8.29
N ALA A 355 0.43 31.19 7.83
CA ALA A 355 -0.04 30.19 6.89
C ALA A 355 0.24 28.72 7.29
N VAL A 356 0.53 28.45 8.57
CA VAL A 356 0.78 27.09 9.08
C VAL A 356 -0.49 26.22 8.97
N GLU A 357 -1.67 26.81 9.17
CA GLU A 357 -2.96 26.13 9.02
C GLU A 357 -3.26 25.67 7.60
N LYS A 358 -2.67 26.30 6.58
CA LYS A 358 -2.83 25.90 5.17
C LYS A 358 -2.19 24.55 4.86
N LEU A 359 -1.27 24.11 5.72
CA LEU A 359 -0.60 22.81 5.57
C LEU A 359 -1.61 21.66 5.47
N ALA A 360 -2.69 21.67 6.29
CA ALA A 360 -3.72 20.64 6.26
C ALA A 360 -4.37 20.46 4.88
N GLY A 361 -4.65 21.56 4.18
CA GLY A 361 -5.22 21.50 2.83
C GLY A 361 -4.30 20.81 1.83
N HIS A 362 -3.00 21.08 1.90
CA HIS A 362 -2.00 20.45 1.04
C HIS A 362 -1.78 18.98 1.38
N LEU A 363 -1.80 18.61 2.66
CA LEU A 363 -1.74 17.23 3.12
C LEU A 363 -2.93 16.42 2.57
N ARG A 364 -4.16 16.93 2.69
CA ARG A 364 -5.37 16.28 2.16
C ARG A 364 -5.29 16.06 0.65
N VAL A 365 -4.90 17.08 -0.12
CA VAL A 365 -4.80 16.97 -1.59
C VAL A 365 -3.78 15.91 -1.98
N SER A 366 -2.59 15.91 -1.34
CA SER A 366 -1.53 14.96 -1.64
C SER A 366 -1.95 13.53 -1.30
N LEU A 367 -2.59 13.31 -0.15
CA LEU A 367 -3.08 12.00 0.26
C LEU A 367 -4.26 11.50 -0.58
N ALA A 368 -5.21 12.39 -0.94
CA ALA A 368 -6.31 12.03 -1.83
C ALA A 368 -5.80 11.54 -3.20
N SER A 369 -4.72 12.13 -3.71
CA SER A 369 -4.06 11.68 -4.93
C SER A 369 -3.30 10.37 -4.72
N TRP A 370 -2.64 10.20 -3.58
CA TRP A 370 -1.89 8.99 -3.22
C TRP A 370 -2.80 7.76 -3.09
N ASP A 371 -4.03 7.95 -2.57
CA ASP A 371 -5.06 6.92 -2.43
C ASP A 371 -5.87 6.68 -3.71
N ARG A 372 -5.70 7.52 -4.73
CA ARG A 372 -6.56 7.53 -5.91
C ARG A 372 -6.48 6.27 -6.74
N ARG A 373 -7.63 5.62 -6.94
CA ARG A 373 -7.81 4.47 -7.84
C ARG A 373 -8.56 4.88 -9.10
N ILE A 374 -8.01 4.51 -10.25
CA ILE A 374 -8.67 4.67 -11.54
C ILE A 374 -9.18 3.29 -11.97
N SER A 375 -10.45 3.18 -12.32
CA SER A 375 -10.98 1.92 -12.85
C SER A 375 -10.29 1.54 -14.16
N THR A 376 -10.06 0.25 -14.37
CA THR A 376 -9.36 -0.26 -15.56
C THR A 376 -10.00 0.18 -16.87
N GLY A 377 -11.33 0.20 -16.93
CA GLY A 377 -12.06 0.67 -18.11
C GLY A 377 -11.79 2.14 -18.44
N ARG A 378 -11.86 3.03 -17.42
CA ARG A 378 -11.58 4.46 -17.58
C ARG A 378 -10.11 4.72 -17.94
N LEU A 379 -9.17 3.99 -17.31
CA LEU A 379 -7.75 4.10 -17.62
C LEU A 379 -7.46 3.71 -19.06
N ASN A 380 -8.06 2.62 -19.57
CA ASN A 380 -7.80 2.15 -20.93
C ASN A 380 -8.50 2.99 -22.01
N ALA A 381 -9.71 3.52 -21.74
CA ALA A 381 -10.35 4.49 -22.64
C ALA A 381 -9.47 5.73 -22.81
N TRP A 382 -9.04 6.33 -21.69
CA TRP A 382 -8.11 7.45 -21.68
C TRP A 382 -6.79 7.14 -22.42
N LEU A 383 -6.18 5.96 -22.16
CA LEU A 383 -4.92 5.56 -22.79
C LEU A 383 -5.06 5.47 -24.32
N ASN A 384 -6.16 4.92 -24.80
CA ASN A 384 -6.43 4.84 -26.23
C ASN A 384 -6.50 6.22 -26.88
N ASP A 385 -7.17 7.19 -26.22
CA ASP A 385 -7.27 8.57 -26.72
C ASP A 385 -5.88 9.25 -26.74
N VAL A 386 -5.10 9.11 -25.67
CA VAL A 386 -3.74 9.69 -25.57
C VAL A 386 -2.81 9.10 -26.62
N VAL A 387 -2.83 7.77 -26.82
CA VAL A 387 -2.00 7.08 -27.81
C VAL A 387 -2.44 7.40 -29.24
N ALA A 388 -3.74 7.56 -29.49
CA ALA A 388 -4.25 7.97 -30.79
C ALA A 388 -3.81 9.40 -31.14
N ALA A 389 -3.85 10.32 -30.16
CA ALA A 389 -3.41 11.72 -30.37
C ALA A 389 -1.89 11.85 -30.49
N THR A 390 -1.13 11.04 -29.75
CA THR A 390 0.34 11.10 -29.74
C THR A 390 0.91 9.67 -29.71
N PRO A 391 1.09 9.04 -30.90
CA PRO A 391 1.65 7.69 -30.97
C PRO A 391 3.09 7.60 -30.47
N PRO A 392 3.52 6.46 -29.90
CA PRO A 392 4.90 6.24 -29.51
C PRO A 392 5.85 6.35 -30.70
N PRO A 393 7.03 6.96 -30.55
CA PRO A 393 7.99 7.11 -31.64
C PRO A 393 8.49 5.74 -32.13
N PRO A 394 8.72 5.61 -33.46
CA PRO A 394 9.24 4.37 -34.02
C PRO A 394 10.72 4.19 -33.64
N ARG A 395 11.11 2.95 -33.35
CA ARG A 395 12.49 2.55 -33.12
C ARG A 395 12.86 1.42 -34.09
N GLY A 396 13.93 1.59 -34.84
CA GLY A 396 14.35 0.59 -35.86
C GLY A 396 13.29 0.31 -36.95
N GLY A 397 12.53 1.34 -37.36
CA GLY A 397 11.49 1.22 -38.38
C GLY A 397 10.16 0.63 -37.94
N LYS A 398 10.00 0.26 -36.63
CA LYS A 398 8.75 -0.25 -36.07
C LYS A 398 8.32 0.60 -34.90
N ALA A 399 7.09 1.11 -34.91
CA ALA A 399 6.47 1.77 -33.76
C ALA A 399 5.94 0.73 -32.79
N PRO A 400 6.29 0.80 -31.49
CA PRO A 400 5.68 -0.07 -30.46
C PRO A 400 4.21 0.30 -30.30
N ARG A 401 3.35 -0.70 -30.12
CA ARG A 401 1.94 -0.46 -29.82
C ARG A 401 1.74 -0.58 -28.31
N VAL A 402 1.05 0.38 -27.71
CA VAL A 402 0.53 0.26 -26.34
C VAL A 402 -0.79 -0.49 -26.43
N LEU A 403 -0.89 -1.62 -25.72
CA LEU A 403 -2.03 -2.52 -25.82
C LEU A 403 -3.09 -2.19 -24.79
N PHE A 404 -2.69 -2.06 -23.54
CA PHE A 404 -3.53 -1.68 -22.41
C PHE A 404 -2.66 -1.28 -21.23
N ALA A 405 -3.30 -0.72 -20.19
CA ALA A 405 -2.68 -0.41 -18.92
C ALA A 405 -3.51 -0.93 -17.75
N THR A 406 -2.85 -1.13 -16.62
CA THR A 406 -3.49 -1.40 -15.33
C THR A 406 -2.84 -0.55 -14.26
N GLN A 407 -3.63 -0.06 -13.31
CA GLN A 407 -3.10 0.49 -12.07
C GLN A 407 -2.88 -0.67 -11.12
N ALA A 408 -1.62 -1.06 -10.94
CA ALA A 408 -1.24 -2.20 -10.10
C ALA A 408 -1.33 -1.86 -8.62
N ASP A 409 -1.11 -0.58 -8.25
CA ASP A 409 -1.09 -0.12 -6.88
C ASP A 409 -1.59 1.33 -6.76
N THR A 410 -2.00 1.76 -5.55
CA THR A 410 -2.43 3.13 -5.26
C THR A 410 -1.43 3.90 -4.39
N ARG A 411 -0.59 3.22 -3.60
CA ARG A 411 0.24 3.81 -2.53
C ARG A 411 1.72 3.43 -2.65
N PRO A 412 2.46 3.99 -3.60
CA PRO A 412 2.14 5.06 -4.55
C PRO A 412 1.34 4.56 -5.78
N PRO A 413 0.67 5.47 -6.53
CA PRO A 413 0.05 5.11 -7.80
C PRO A 413 1.05 4.49 -8.77
N ARG A 414 0.90 3.18 -9.03
CA ARG A 414 1.76 2.41 -9.92
C ARG A 414 0.98 1.90 -11.12
N PHE A 415 1.45 2.24 -12.31
CA PHE A 415 0.83 1.85 -13.57
C PHE A 415 1.74 0.89 -14.35
N VAL A 416 1.15 -0.14 -14.91
CA VAL A 416 1.82 -1.09 -15.80
C VAL A 416 1.27 -0.93 -17.20
N LEU A 417 2.12 -0.54 -18.14
CA LEU A 417 1.79 -0.46 -19.57
C LEU A 417 2.21 -1.75 -20.26
N PHE A 418 1.29 -2.38 -20.96
CA PHE A 418 1.55 -3.55 -21.78
C PHE A 418 1.73 -3.13 -23.23
N THR A 419 2.85 -3.51 -23.84
CA THR A 419 3.26 -3.02 -25.16
C THR A 419 3.78 -4.14 -26.05
N THR A 420 3.85 -3.90 -27.36
CA THR A 420 4.47 -4.83 -28.32
C THR A 420 5.97 -4.61 -28.50
N GLY A 421 6.54 -3.61 -27.88
CA GLY A 421 7.95 -3.27 -27.95
C GLY A 421 8.35 -2.26 -26.88
N PHE A 422 9.62 -1.94 -26.84
CA PHE A 422 10.18 -0.99 -25.86
C PHE A 422 9.62 0.42 -26.04
N LEU A 423 9.21 1.05 -24.93
CA LEU A 423 8.85 2.47 -24.87
C LEU A 423 10.02 3.30 -24.36
N GLU A 424 10.39 4.32 -25.10
CA GLU A 424 11.45 5.25 -24.72
C GLU A 424 11.10 6.01 -23.43
N ALA A 425 12.14 6.39 -22.67
CA ALA A 425 11.97 7.12 -21.40
C ALA A 425 11.21 8.45 -21.60
N GLY A 426 11.40 9.12 -22.74
CA GLY A 426 10.68 10.35 -23.10
C GLY A 426 9.17 10.12 -23.21
N TYR A 427 8.77 9.03 -23.86
CA TYR A 427 7.34 8.70 -24.01
C TYR A 427 6.71 8.26 -22.69
N ARG A 428 7.44 7.55 -21.84
CA ARG A 428 6.95 7.20 -20.48
C ARG A 428 6.71 8.45 -19.65
N ARG A 429 7.63 9.43 -19.68
CA ARG A 429 7.44 10.73 -19.02
C ARG A 429 6.26 11.52 -19.59
N PHE A 430 6.00 11.42 -20.88
CA PHE A 430 4.82 12.01 -21.50
C PHE A 430 3.54 11.38 -20.95
N ILE A 431 3.44 10.05 -20.88
CA ILE A 431 2.30 9.34 -20.31
C ILE A 431 2.12 9.70 -18.82
N GLU A 432 3.21 9.76 -18.03
CA GLU A 432 3.17 10.19 -16.65
C GLU A 432 2.59 11.59 -16.48
N ARG A 433 3.08 12.54 -17.28
CA ARG A 433 2.57 13.92 -17.25
C ARG A 433 1.09 13.97 -17.59
N ARG A 434 0.65 13.25 -18.62
CA ARG A 434 -0.76 13.19 -19.01
C ARG A 434 -1.63 12.53 -17.93
N LEU A 435 -1.16 11.45 -17.32
CA LEU A 435 -1.86 10.83 -16.17
C LEU A 435 -2.05 11.84 -15.03
N ARG A 436 -1.00 12.60 -14.75
CA ARG A 436 -1.02 13.60 -13.68
C ARG A 436 -2.02 14.72 -13.97
N GLU A 437 -2.02 15.23 -15.19
CA GLU A 437 -2.90 16.32 -15.63
C GLU A 437 -4.37 15.87 -15.72
N ASP A 438 -4.63 14.74 -16.37
CA ASP A 438 -5.98 14.30 -16.71
C ASP A 438 -6.70 13.61 -15.53
N PHE A 439 -5.96 13.09 -14.56
CA PHE A 439 -6.51 12.45 -13.34
C PHE A 439 -6.12 13.17 -12.05
N ASP A 440 -5.52 14.36 -12.11
CA ASP A 440 -5.19 15.21 -10.98
C ASP A 440 -4.35 14.51 -9.88
N PHE A 441 -3.22 13.93 -10.26
CA PHE A 441 -2.27 13.33 -9.31
C PHE A 441 -1.32 14.39 -8.73
N THR A 442 -1.89 15.34 -7.98
CA THR A 442 -1.14 16.38 -7.28
C THR A 442 -0.56 15.83 -5.97
N GLY A 443 0.71 16.11 -5.68
CA GLY A 443 1.34 15.79 -4.40
C GLY A 443 1.73 14.30 -4.22
N THR A 444 1.72 13.50 -5.28
CA THR A 444 2.15 12.09 -5.19
C THR A 444 3.07 11.70 -6.34
N PRO A 445 4.10 10.89 -6.11
CA PRO A 445 4.85 10.28 -7.20
C PRO A 445 3.99 9.28 -7.97
N ILE A 446 4.24 9.14 -9.28
CA ILE A 446 3.63 8.13 -10.12
C ILE A 446 4.73 7.20 -10.63
N GLU A 447 4.54 5.89 -10.47
CA GLU A 447 5.43 4.90 -11.04
C GLU A 447 4.84 4.31 -12.33
N ILE A 448 5.63 4.33 -13.43
CA ILE A 448 5.25 3.69 -14.67
C ILE A 448 6.24 2.59 -15.02
N SER A 449 5.76 1.37 -15.09
CA SER A 449 6.51 0.21 -15.60
C SER A 449 5.96 -0.22 -16.96
N VAL A 450 6.83 -0.83 -17.78
CA VAL A 450 6.47 -1.31 -19.12
C VAL A 450 6.71 -2.81 -19.17
N ARG A 451 5.72 -3.56 -19.63
CA ARG A 451 5.84 -4.98 -19.94
C ARG A 451 5.66 -5.20 -21.43
N VAL A 452 6.72 -5.67 -22.08
CA VAL A 452 6.69 -5.99 -23.50
C VAL A 452 6.08 -7.38 -23.67
N ARG A 453 4.97 -7.47 -24.41
CA ARG A 453 4.44 -8.74 -24.88
C ARG A 453 5.22 -9.16 -26.14
N GLU A 454 6.04 -10.19 -26.04
CA GLU A 454 6.65 -10.81 -27.21
C GLU A 454 5.54 -11.39 -28.11
N LYS A 455 5.64 -11.12 -29.43
CA LYS A 455 4.81 -11.84 -30.39
C LYS A 455 5.17 -13.32 -30.30
N ARG A 456 4.19 -14.19 -30.07
CA ARG A 456 4.33 -15.62 -30.34
C ARG A 456 4.95 -15.78 -31.71
N GLY A 457 6.18 -16.32 -31.75
CA GLY A 457 6.85 -16.66 -33.01
C GLY A 457 5.94 -17.60 -33.80
N ALA A 458 5.73 -17.31 -35.08
CA ALA A 458 5.19 -18.29 -36.01
C ALA A 458 6.09 -19.54 -35.96
N PRO A 459 5.54 -20.76 -35.98
CA PRO A 459 6.37 -21.94 -36.06
C PRO A 459 7.23 -21.82 -37.30
N SER A 460 8.54 -21.97 -37.15
CA SER A 460 9.46 -22.16 -38.29
C SER A 460 9.02 -23.41 -39.02
N ARG A 461 8.72 -23.22 -40.31
CA ARG A 461 8.50 -24.30 -41.26
C ARG A 461 9.78 -25.11 -41.45
#